data_defc95c2924a61a77bac11832624e328
#
_entry.id   defc95c2924a61a77bac11832624e328
#
_cell.length_a   1.000
_cell.length_b   1.000
_cell.length_c   1.000
_cell.angle_alpha   90.00
_cell.angle_beta   90.00
_cell.angle_gamma   90.00
#
_symmetry.space_group_name_H-M   'P 1'
#
loop_
_entity.id
_entity.type
_entity.pdbx_description
1 polymer ?
#
loop_
_entity_poly.entity_id
_entity_poly.type
_entity_poly.pdbx_seq_one_letter_code
_entity_poly.pdbx_strand_id
1 'polypeptide(L)'
;MKKLFALAISFAASMHLLAANTDELKLQIKSFPRVTKNDTQAGLKFEITTVEKDFKGQVFLHLAIDERMVKTQQLSIDLPVGKSIEISTDLLIHESLQAHQLQLWLDVKEGNNIPKSTSTSKVDFFVARNTVPQLPLIEEFTSSTCGPCASFNTTFDPFLSSIDANIPGGQAAAVKYQMNWPPPGDDPSFNSDGNSRRNSYGVNSIPLSYLNGVATSTFNQAVIDAASGQSPFNLTPYFYLSGDTIKATCTAESFTNMTEILRLYLALTEDFYTYTGGTTSQTTFKYVMRKMLPNYVGTVLTNINADTTFITNRNYKLTYGNVVPSSFNIWGTSAGFTLVTWIQNTSTKEVFQAAVANTPTAQFLNESIVTSGLQIYPNPAEEFFSLKLELSEPANVSYTLSDLSGKLVQQPVTQQLPAGKHLLQTSTAELRAGIYVCSVKANNQVYTQRITVIK
;
A
#
# COMPACT_ATOMS: atom_id res chain seq x y z
N MET A 1 -33.98 -14.48 1.90
CA MET A 1 -33.43 -14.42 0.55
C MET A 1 -32.25 -13.43 0.60
N LYS A 2 -31.03 -13.95 0.82
CA LYS A 2 -29.82 -13.16 0.92
C LYS A 2 -29.23 -13.02 -0.48
N LYS A 3 -29.23 -11.80 -1.02
CA LYS A 3 -28.50 -11.50 -2.25
C LYS A 3 -27.00 -11.45 -1.87
N LEU A 4 -26.26 -12.44 -2.33
CA LEU A 4 -24.80 -12.40 -2.34
C LEU A 4 -24.37 -11.37 -3.39
N PHE A 5 -23.88 -10.22 -2.96
CA PHE A 5 -23.07 -9.36 -3.81
C PHE A 5 -21.64 -9.92 -3.78
N ALA A 6 -21.29 -10.72 -4.75
CA ALA A 6 -19.89 -11.04 -5.01
C ALA A 6 -19.32 -9.93 -5.89
N LEU A 7 -18.60 -8.99 -5.30
CA LEU A 7 -17.75 -8.07 -6.04
C LEU A 7 -16.50 -8.85 -6.44
N ALA A 8 -16.54 -9.46 -7.62
CA ALA A 8 -15.33 -9.98 -8.23
C ALA A 8 -14.52 -8.79 -8.69
N ILE A 9 -13.37 -8.57 -8.05
CA ILE A 9 -12.31 -7.74 -8.61
C ILE A 9 -11.82 -8.49 -9.83
N SER A 10 -12.37 -8.12 -10.93
CA SER A 10 -12.09 -8.74 -12.17
C SER A 10 -10.86 -8.10 -12.78
N PHE A 11 -9.75 -8.76 -12.65
CA PHE A 11 -8.89 -8.98 -13.78
C PHE A 11 -9.57 -9.94 -14.80
N ALA A 12 -10.78 -10.32 -14.56
CA ALA A 12 -11.73 -10.86 -15.52
C ALA A 12 -13.04 -10.16 -15.22
N ALA A 13 -13.57 -9.48 -16.20
CA ALA A 13 -14.90 -8.92 -16.14
C ALA A 13 -15.87 -9.91 -15.49
N SER A 14 -16.51 -9.54 -14.39
CA SER A 14 -17.59 -10.31 -13.82
C SER A 14 -18.69 -10.40 -14.87
N MET A 15 -18.84 -11.59 -15.45
CA MET A 15 -19.98 -11.91 -16.29
C MET A 15 -21.22 -11.86 -15.41
N HIS A 16 -21.95 -10.76 -15.42
CA HIS A 16 -23.35 -10.78 -15.05
C HIS A 16 -24.10 -11.25 -16.27
N LEU A 17 -24.45 -12.55 -16.28
CA LEU A 17 -25.43 -13.09 -17.20
C LEU A 17 -26.78 -12.48 -16.83
N LEU A 18 -27.16 -11.37 -17.46
CA LEU A 18 -28.52 -10.87 -17.49
C LEU A 18 -29.23 -11.46 -18.73
N ALA A 19 -30.47 -11.90 -18.53
CA ALA A 19 -31.32 -12.60 -19.47
C ALA A 19 -31.20 -12.06 -20.90
N ALA A 20 -31.08 -13.00 -21.83
CA ALA A 20 -31.07 -12.78 -23.26
C ALA A 20 -32.31 -11.96 -23.69
N ASN A 21 -32.07 -10.73 -24.08
CA ASN A 21 -32.93 -10.04 -25.01
C ASN A 21 -32.16 -9.93 -26.33
N THR A 22 -32.89 -10.09 -27.40
CA THR A 22 -32.47 -10.14 -28.80
C THR A 22 -31.81 -8.88 -29.30
N ASP A 23 -30.56 -8.66 -28.88
CA ASP A 23 -29.81 -7.44 -29.17
C ASP A 23 -28.66 -7.72 -30.09
N GLU A 24 -28.62 -7.01 -31.20
CA GLU A 24 -27.63 -7.18 -32.27
C GLU A 24 -26.20 -6.90 -31.82
N LEU A 25 -26.00 -6.07 -30.79
CA LEU A 25 -24.70 -5.67 -30.26
C LEU A 25 -24.62 -5.87 -28.74
N LYS A 26 -23.54 -6.51 -28.31
CA LYS A 26 -23.15 -6.63 -26.89
C LYS A 26 -22.03 -5.66 -26.61
N LEU A 27 -22.15 -4.89 -25.51
CA LEU A 27 -21.16 -3.95 -25.03
C LEU A 27 -20.54 -4.45 -23.72
N GLN A 28 -19.21 -4.38 -23.61
CA GLN A 28 -18.50 -4.77 -22.40
C GLN A 28 -17.35 -3.82 -22.11
N ILE A 29 -17.29 -3.25 -20.89
CA ILE A 29 -16.10 -2.54 -20.40
C ILE A 29 -14.98 -3.56 -20.22
N LYS A 30 -13.84 -3.34 -20.84
CA LYS A 30 -12.63 -4.17 -20.72
C LYS A 30 -11.70 -3.64 -19.63
N SER A 31 -11.52 -2.32 -19.58
CA SER A 31 -10.75 -1.69 -18.52
C SER A 31 -11.19 -0.26 -18.28
N PHE A 32 -11.22 0.11 -17.01
CA PHE A 32 -11.34 1.46 -16.51
C PHE A 32 -10.59 1.54 -15.17
N PRO A 33 -9.86 2.62 -14.85
CA PRO A 33 -9.13 2.72 -13.59
C PRO A 33 -10.05 2.58 -12.38
N ARG A 34 -9.66 1.75 -11.42
CA ARG A 34 -10.40 1.58 -10.14
C ARG A 34 -10.39 2.87 -9.32
N VAL A 35 -9.30 3.64 -9.40
CA VAL A 35 -9.13 4.94 -8.76
C VAL A 35 -8.66 5.95 -9.79
N THR A 36 -9.31 7.11 -9.84
CA THR A 36 -8.94 8.21 -10.71
C THR A 36 -8.70 9.47 -9.89
N LYS A 37 -7.76 10.29 -10.33
CA LYS A 37 -7.59 11.62 -9.77
C LYS A 37 -8.64 12.56 -10.36
N ASN A 38 -9.24 13.42 -9.49
CA ASN A 38 -10.18 14.44 -9.97
C ASN A 38 -9.49 15.42 -10.95
N ASP A 39 -10.27 15.96 -11.86
CA ASP A 39 -9.80 16.89 -12.92
C ASP A 39 -8.74 16.30 -13.86
N THR A 40 -8.74 14.99 -14.05
CA THR A 40 -7.84 14.29 -14.99
C THR A 40 -8.60 13.45 -16.01
N GLN A 41 -7.90 13.08 -17.09
CA GLN A 41 -8.40 12.12 -18.07
C GLN A 41 -8.21 10.69 -17.56
N ALA A 42 -9.26 9.87 -17.65
CA ALA A 42 -9.23 8.45 -17.37
C ALA A 42 -9.44 7.65 -18.66
N GLY A 43 -8.53 6.75 -18.96
CA GLY A 43 -8.62 5.89 -20.14
C GLY A 43 -9.69 4.81 -19.96
N LEU A 44 -10.60 4.70 -20.90
CA LEU A 44 -11.66 3.70 -20.96
C LEU A 44 -11.45 2.81 -22.17
N LYS A 45 -11.43 1.48 -21.96
CA LYS A 45 -11.48 0.48 -23.04
C LYS A 45 -12.75 -0.33 -22.94
N PHE A 46 -13.41 -0.52 -24.05
CA PHE A 46 -14.61 -1.34 -24.13
C PHE A 46 -14.66 -2.12 -25.45
N GLU A 47 -15.39 -3.20 -25.45
CA GLU A 47 -15.58 -4.08 -26.60
C GLU A 47 -17.03 -4.07 -27.05
N ILE A 48 -17.26 -4.01 -28.36
CA ILE A 48 -18.54 -4.21 -29.00
C ILE A 48 -18.48 -5.51 -29.80
N THR A 49 -19.42 -6.41 -29.56
CA THR A 49 -19.52 -7.71 -30.25
C THR A 49 -20.87 -7.85 -30.92
N THR A 50 -20.89 -8.34 -32.17
CA THR A 50 -22.14 -8.72 -32.85
C THR A 50 -22.58 -10.11 -32.39
N VAL A 51 -23.87 -10.30 -32.09
CA VAL A 51 -24.36 -11.55 -31.49
C VAL A 51 -25.11 -12.43 -32.50
N GLU A 52 -26.10 -11.89 -33.20
CA GLU A 52 -27.02 -12.73 -34.01
C GLU A 52 -26.82 -12.56 -35.53
N LYS A 53 -26.38 -11.43 -36.01
CA LYS A 53 -26.16 -11.14 -37.42
C LYS A 53 -25.05 -10.10 -37.63
N ASP A 54 -24.62 -9.97 -38.89
CA ASP A 54 -23.73 -8.89 -39.28
C ASP A 54 -24.36 -7.53 -38.95
N PHE A 55 -23.57 -6.64 -38.41
CA PHE A 55 -23.99 -5.27 -38.15
C PHE A 55 -23.16 -4.28 -38.97
N LYS A 56 -23.86 -3.45 -39.73
CA LYS A 56 -23.26 -2.33 -40.48
C LYS A 56 -24.10 -1.07 -40.31
N GLY A 57 -23.57 -0.11 -39.59
CA GLY A 57 -24.33 1.12 -39.32
C GLY A 57 -23.62 2.05 -38.35
N GLN A 58 -24.38 3.06 -37.96
CA GLN A 58 -23.96 4.00 -36.91
C GLN A 58 -24.65 3.65 -35.61
N VAL A 59 -23.92 3.75 -34.52
CA VAL A 59 -24.42 3.63 -33.16
C VAL A 59 -23.98 4.82 -32.33
N PHE A 60 -24.75 5.16 -31.32
CA PHE A 60 -24.41 6.17 -30.33
C PHE A 60 -23.98 5.48 -29.04
N LEU A 61 -22.70 5.65 -28.67
CA LEU A 61 -22.20 5.26 -27.36
C LEU A 61 -22.53 6.37 -26.38
N HIS A 62 -23.22 6.00 -25.32
CA HIS A 62 -23.52 6.89 -24.20
C HIS A 62 -22.74 6.48 -22.95
N LEU A 63 -22.19 7.46 -22.24
CA LEU A 63 -21.49 7.32 -21.00
C LEU A 63 -22.19 8.19 -19.94
N ALA A 64 -22.49 7.57 -18.79
CA ALA A 64 -23.02 8.27 -17.63
C ALA A 64 -22.24 7.92 -16.37
N ILE A 65 -22.09 8.90 -15.48
CA ILE A 65 -21.58 8.70 -14.13
C ILE A 65 -22.74 8.98 -13.18
N ASP A 66 -23.04 8.02 -12.30
CA ASP A 66 -24.17 8.07 -11.36
C ASP A 66 -25.49 8.52 -12.05
N GLU A 67 -25.78 7.87 -13.17
CA GLU A 67 -26.95 8.15 -14.01
C GLU A 67 -26.95 9.55 -14.70
N ARG A 68 -25.95 10.39 -14.48
CA ARG A 68 -25.78 11.67 -15.16
C ARG A 68 -24.97 11.46 -16.44
N MET A 69 -25.55 11.81 -17.59
CA MET A 69 -24.89 11.76 -18.88
C MET A 69 -23.63 12.66 -18.89
N VAL A 70 -22.49 12.07 -19.24
CA VAL A 70 -21.20 12.79 -19.31
C VAL A 70 -20.63 12.86 -20.71
N LYS A 71 -20.98 11.89 -21.59
CA LYS A 71 -20.48 11.88 -22.97
C LYS A 71 -21.44 11.10 -23.85
N THR A 72 -21.63 11.57 -25.08
CA THR A 72 -22.23 10.81 -26.18
C THR A 72 -21.28 10.85 -27.37
N GLN A 73 -21.00 9.72 -27.99
CA GLN A 73 -20.11 9.59 -29.12
C GLN A 73 -20.75 8.72 -30.21
N GLN A 74 -20.76 9.21 -31.43
CA GLN A 74 -21.21 8.42 -32.58
C GLN A 74 -20.06 7.54 -33.08
N LEU A 75 -20.37 6.26 -33.31
CA LEU A 75 -19.45 5.25 -33.81
C LEU A 75 -19.99 4.62 -35.07
N SER A 76 -19.12 4.39 -36.06
CA SER A 76 -19.45 3.62 -37.26
C SER A 76 -18.94 2.20 -37.07
N ILE A 77 -19.84 1.23 -37.11
CA ILE A 77 -19.54 -0.19 -36.86
C ILE A 77 -19.82 -0.97 -38.16
N ASP A 78 -18.86 -1.80 -38.56
CA ASP A 78 -18.99 -2.75 -39.69
C ASP A 78 -18.36 -4.07 -39.19
N LEU A 79 -19.17 -4.96 -38.65
CA LEU A 79 -18.71 -6.19 -37.99
C LEU A 79 -19.56 -7.38 -38.43
N PRO A 80 -18.94 -8.48 -38.93
CA PRO A 80 -19.60 -9.75 -39.11
C PRO A 80 -20.08 -10.35 -37.79
N VAL A 81 -21.06 -11.25 -37.88
CA VAL A 81 -21.60 -11.96 -36.72
C VAL A 81 -20.51 -12.67 -35.92
N GLY A 82 -20.58 -12.57 -34.60
CA GLY A 82 -19.61 -13.16 -33.65
C GLY A 82 -18.24 -12.50 -33.65
N LYS A 83 -18.05 -11.38 -34.34
CA LYS A 83 -16.81 -10.59 -34.29
C LYS A 83 -16.93 -9.43 -33.31
N SER A 84 -15.77 -9.03 -32.80
CA SER A 84 -15.66 -7.94 -31.84
C SER A 84 -14.70 -6.87 -32.32
N ILE A 85 -14.93 -5.65 -31.83
CA ILE A 85 -14.00 -4.52 -31.94
C ILE A 85 -13.76 -3.94 -30.56
N GLU A 86 -12.49 -3.71 -30.21
CA GLU A 86 -12.10 -2.98 -29.01
C GLU A 86 -11.92 -1.50 -29.36
N ILE A 87 -12.50 -0.63 -28.55
CA ILE A 87 -12.46 0.81 -28.70
C ILE A 87 -11.90 1.42 -27.42
N SER A 88 -11.01 2.40 -27.58
CA SER A 88 -10.44 3.19 -26.49
C SER A 88 -10.91 4.64 -26.61
N THR A 89 -11.24 5.24 -25.47
CA THR A 89 -11.58 6.66 -25.37
C THR A 89 -11.17 7.19 -24.00
N ASP A 90 -10.93 8.49 -23.90
CA ASP A 90 -10.68 9.16 -22.64
C ASP A 90 -11.94 9.84 -22.11
N LEU A 91 -12.07 9.86 -20.80
CA LEU A 91 -13.15 10.53 -20.09
C LEU A 91 -12.55 11.49 -19.06
N LEU A 92 -12.88 12.77 -19.17
CA LEU A 92 -12.55 13.74 -18.13
C LEU A 92 -13.38 13.46 -16.89
N ILE A 93 -12.71 13.22 -15.77
CA ILE A 93 -13.34 12.98 -14.48
C ILE A 93 -13.37 14.28 -13.69
N HIS A 94 -14.56 14.80 -13.49
CA HIS A 94 -14.81 16.00 -12.66
C HIS A 94 -15.99 15.68 -11.74
N GLU A 95 -15.69 14.93 -10.65
CA GLU A 95 -16.69 14.38 -9.75
C GLU A 95 -16.30 14.63 -8.29
N SER A 96 -17.22 14.40 -7.38
CA SER A 96 -16.96 14.47 -5.95
C SER A 96 -15.96 13.37 -5.51
N LEU A 97 -15.23 13.61 -4.41
CA LEU A 97 -14.17 12.72 -3.93
C LEU A 97 -14.78 11.52 -3.17
N GLN A 98 -15.34 10.57 -3.92
CA GLN A 98 -16.00 9.38 -3.38
C GLN A 98 -16.12 8.27 -4.43
N ALA A 99 -16.86 7.21 -4.10
CA ALA A 99 -17.21 6.15 -5.04
C ALA A 99 -18.25 6.63 -6.05
N HIS A 100 -18.09 6.21 -7.30
CA HIS A 100 -18.97 6.49 -8.43
C HIS A 100 -19.17 5.24 -9.26
N GLN A 101 -20.22 5.22 -10.09
CA GLN A 101 -20.47 4.17 -11.06
C GLN A 101 -20.48 4.74 -12.48
N LEU A 102 -19.54 4.27 -13.33
CA LEU A 102 -19.56 4.53 -14.76
C LEU A 102 -20.47 3.50 -15.44
N GLN A 103 -21.39 3.96 -16.26
CA GLN A 103 -22.31 3.16 -17.06
C GLN A 103 -22.16 3.51 -18.52
N LEU A 104 -22.09 2.47 -19.39
CA LEU A 104 -22.05 2.58 -20.84
C LEU A 104 -23.24 1.85 -21.43
N TRP A 105 -23.81 2.41 -22.50
CA TRP A 105 -24.78 1.72 -23.35
C TRP A 105 -24.72 2.21 -24.79
N LEU A 106 -25.26 1.41 -25.70
CA LEU A 106 -25.36 1.73 -27.11
C LEU A 106 -26.80 2.05 -27.47
N ASP A 107 -26.95 3.00 -28.37
CA ASP A 107 -28.22 3.32 -29.01
C ASP A 107 -28.05 3.16 -30.52
N VAL A 108 -28.94 2.39 -31.16
CA VAL A 108 -28.86 2.10 -32.61
C VAL A 108 -29.76 2.98 -33.46
N LYS A 109 -30.53 3.87 -32.87
CA LYS A 109 -31.41 4.81 -33.57
C LYS A 109 -31.16 6.23 -33.14
N GLU A 110 -31.09 7.11 -34.14
CA GLU A 110 -31.15 8.53 -33.92
C GLU A 110 -32.57 8.93 -33.49
N GLY A 111 -32.75 9.35 -32.24
CA GLY A 111 -34.03 9.83 -31.73
C GLY A 111 -33.96 10.18 -30.24
N ASN A 112 -34.67 11.25 -29.86
CA ASN A 112 -34.71 11.78 -28.49
C ASN A 112 -35.41 10.89 -27.44
N ASN A 113 -35.88 9.72 -27.82
CA ASN A 113 -36.41 8.74 -26.88
C ASN A 113 -35.31 7.74 -26.57
N ILE A 114 -34.81 7.75 -25.35
CA ILE A 114 -33.90 6.73 -24.83
C ILE A 114 -34.54 5.36 -25.06
N PRO A 115 -34.15 4.59 -26.11
CA PRO A 115 -34.61 3.23 -26.25
C PRO A 115 -34.10 2.49 -25.01
N LYS A 116 -34.85 1.61 -24.45
CA LYS A 116 -34.32 0.71 -23.42
C LYS A 116 -33.19 -0.04 -24.05
N SER A 117 -31.97 0.40 -23.70
CA SER A 117 -30.74 -0.15 -24.23
C SER A 117 -30.67 -1.64 -23.97
N THR A 118 -30.25 -2.29 -24.95
CA THR A 118 -30.19 -3.71 -25.08
C THR A 118 -28.95 -4.29 -24.38
N SER A 119 -27.87 -3.52 -24.23
CA SER A 119 -26.67 -3.92 -23.53
C SER A 119 -26.09 -2.75 -22.74
N THR A 120 -26.06 -2.91 -21.43
CA THR A 120 -25.46 -1.93 -20.52
C THR A 120 -24.27 -2.56 -19.79
N SER A 121 -23.15 -1.88 -19.79
CA SER A 121 -21.97 -2.27 -19.01
C SER A 121 -21.66 -1.24 -17.92
N LYS A 122 -21.32 -1.70 -16.73
CA LYS A 122 -21.08 -0.84 -15.56
C LYS A 122 -19.77 -1.20 -14.87
N VAL A 123 -19.13 -0.20 -14.29
CA VAL A 123 -17.95 -0.36 -13.43
C VAL A 123 -17.97 0.67 -12.32
N ASP A 124 -17.62 0.24 -11.10
CA ASP A 124 -17.48 1.13 -9.96
C ASP A 124 -16.03 1.62 -9.86
N PHE A 125 -15.85 2.89 -9.52
CA PHE A 125 -14.54 3.51 -9.36
C PHE A 125 -14.57 4.57 -8.26
N PHE A 126 -13.39 4.96 -7.78
CA PHE A 126 -13.23 6.04 -6.81
C PHE A 126 -12.61 7.26 -7.46
N VAL A 127 -13.11 8.43 -7.08
CA VAL A 127 -12.48 9.71 -7.39
C VAL A 127 -11.74 10.20 -6.16
N ALA A 128 -10.48 10.55 -6.34
CA ALA A 128 -9.61 11.03 -5.28
C ALA A 128 -8.99 12.39 -5.63
N ARG A 129 -8.73 13.22 -4.61
CA ARG A 129 -8.02 14.50 -4.75
C ARG A 129 -6.59 14.28 -5.26
N ASN A 130 -5.95 13.23 -4.80
CA ASN A 130 -4.63 12.78 -5.22
C ASN A 130 -4.59 11.26 -5.28
N THR A 131 -3.61 10.71 -5.97
CA THR A 131 -3.37 9.28 -6.04
C THR A 131 -1.88 9.01 -5.90
N VAL A 132 -1.56 7.84 -5.41
CA VAL A 132 -0.19 7.30 -5.39
C VAL A 132 -0.18 5.93 -6.07
N PRO A 133 0.96 5.47 -6.60
CA PRO A 133 1.06 4.12 -7.11
C PRO A 133 0.65 3.09 -6.05
N GLN A 134 -0.20 2.14 -6.42
CA GLN A 134 -0.58 1.04 -5.56
C GLN A 134 0.54 0.00 -5.52
N LEU A 135 1.01 -0.34 -4.33
CA LEU A 135 1.87 -1.49 -4.12
C LEU A 135 0.96 -2.72 -3.92
N PRO A 136 1.02 -3.74 -4.80
CA PRO A 136 0.24 -4.97 -4.61
C PRO A 136 0.64 -5.73 -3.34
N LEU A 137 -0.34 -6.33 -2.66
CA LEU A 137 -0.12 -7.23 -1.54
C LEU A 137 -0.28 -8.68 -1.98
N ILE A 138 0.72 -9.50 -1.70
CA ILE A 138 0.71 -10.94 -1.88
C ILE A 138 0.62 -11.60 -0.49
N GLU A 139 -0.37 -12.45 -0.28
CA GLU A 139 -0.51 -13.26 0.92
C GLU A 139 -0.48 -14.73 0.54
N GLU A 140 0.35 -15.54 1.19
CA GLU A 140 0.44 -16.99 0.96
C GLU A 140 0.20 -17.75 2.26
N PHE A 141 -0.64 -18.77 2.20
CA PHE A 141 -0.82 -19.78 3.25
C PHE A 141 -0.05 -21.04 2.86
N THR A 142 0.93 -21.43 3.67
CA THR A 142 1.94 -22.45 3.38
C THR A 142 2.34 -23.22 4.63
N SER A 143 3.25 -24.20 4.56
CA SER A 143 3.78 -24.90 5.74
C SER A 143 5.06 -25.65 5.41
N SER A 144 5.96 -25.79 6.39
CA SER A 144 7.18 -26.59 6.31
C SER A 144 6.91 -28.11 6.22
N THR A 145 5.69 -28.56 6.51
CA THR A 145 5.27 -29.96 6.42
C THR A 145 4.46 -30.29 5.16
N CYS A 146 4.29 -29.30 4.26
CA CYS A 146 3.45 -29.40 3.08
C CYS A 146 4.30 -29.62 1.81
N GLY A 147 4.31 -30.84 1.28
CA GLY A 147 5.04 -31.19 0.05
C GLY A 147 4.67 -30.32 -1.17
N PRO A 148 3.38 -30.14 -1.50
CA PRO A 148 2.95 -29.23 -2.58
C PRO A 148 3.40 -27.77 -2.36
N CYS A 149 3.45 -27.31 -1.09
CA CYS A 149 3.93 -25.97 -0.76
C CYS A 149 5.42 -25.81 -1.06
N ALA A 150 6.23 -26.80 -0.67
CA ALA A 150 7.65 -26.81 -1.00
C ALA A 150 7.88 -26.76 -2.51
N SER A 151 7.11 -27.53 -3.29
CA SER A 151 7.19 -27.51 -4.76
C SER A 151 6.78 -26.15 -5.34
N PHE A 152 5.73 -25.54 -4.83
CA PHE A 152 5.28 -24.21 -5.25
C PHE A 152 6.35 -23.15 -4.94
N ASN A 153 6.93 -23.16 -3.75
CA ASN A 153 7.93 -22.21 -3.31
C ASN A 153 9.26 -22.28 -4.06
N THR A 154 9.57 -23.40 -4.75
CA THR A 154 10.78 -23.48 -5.58
C THR A 154 10.78 -22.47 -6.75
N THR A 155 9.63 -22.07 -7.23
CA THR A 155 9.47 -21.05 -8.29
C THR A 155 8.96 -19.72 -7.75
N PHE A 156 8.16 -19.78 -6.73
CA PHE A 156 7.50 -18.59 -6.16
C PHE A 156 8.47 -17.70 -5.38
N ASP A 157 9.35 -18.27 -4.52
CA ASP A 157 10.33 -17.49 -3.77
C ASP A 157 11.37 -16.78 -4.68
N PRO A 158 11.92 -17.42 -5.73
CA PRO A 158 12.72 -16.72 -6.72
C PRO A 158 11.97 -15.61 -7.45
N PHE A 159 10.70 -15.83 -7.80
CA PHE A 159 9.86 -14.79 -8.41
C PHE A 159 9.69 -13.59 -7.48
N LEU A 160 9.29 -13.78 -6.22
CA LEU A 160 9.17 -12.71 -5.24
C LEU A 160 10.49 -11.94 -5.05
N SER A 161 11.62 -12.64 -5.08
CA SER A 161 12.94 -12.01 -5.02
C SER A 161 13.25 -11.20 -6.28
N SER A 162 12.81 -11.63 -7.46
CA SER A 162 13.06 -10.95 -8.74
C SER A 162 12.28 -9.64 -8.89
N ILE A 163 11.19 -9.47 -8.14
CA ILE A 163 10.37 -8.25 -8.10
C ILE A 163 10.65 -7.40 -6.86
N ASP A 164 11.75 -7.68 -6.15
CA ASP A 164 12.15 -6.99 -4.92
C ASP A 164 11.01 -6.93 -3.88
N ALA A 165 10.27 -8.05 -3.69
CA ALA A 165 9.20 -8.11 -2.72
C ALA A 165 9.72 -7.78 -1.31
N ASN A 166 8.96 -6.98 -0.56
CA ASN A 166 9.31 -6.45 0.76
C ASN A 166 10.58 -5.55 0.80
N ILE A 167 11.03 -5.07 -0.34
CA ILE A 167 12.07 -4.03 -0.40
C ILE A 167 11.38 -2.69 -0.63
N PRO A 168 11.72 -1.60 0.12
CA PRO A 168 11.22 -0.26 -0.18
C PRO A 168 11.55 0.15 -1.61
N GLY A 169 10.51 0.48 -2.40
CA GLY A 169 10.63 0.74 -3.83
C GLY A 169 10.52 -0.50 -4.72
N GLY A 170 10.35 -1.69 -4.14
CA GLY A 170 10.03 -2.92 -4.87
C GLY A 170 8.61 -2.95 -5.43
N GLN A 171 8.26 -4.04 -6.12
CA GLN A 171 7.02 -4.10 -6.90
C GLN A 171 5.85 -4.77 -6.18
N ALA A 172 6.07 -5.38 -5.01
CA ALA A 172 5.01 -5.98 -4.20
C ALA A 172 5.40 -6.07 -2.71
N ALA A 173 4.39 -6.09 -1.86
CA ALA A 173 4.52 -6.55 -0.48
C ALA A 173 4.12 -8.02 -0.39
N ALA A 174 4.83 -8.83 0.42
CA ALA A 174 4.57 -10.26 0.58
C ALA A 174 4.48 -10.65 2.05
N VAL A 175 3.49 -11.47 2.40
CA VAL A 175 3.29 -12.04 3.74
C VAL A 175 2.97 -13.51 3.60
N LYS A 176 3.79 -14.38 4.21
CA LYS A 176 3.57 -15.83 4.23
C LYS A 176 3.16 -16.30 5.62
N TYR A 177 2.03 -16.97 5.70
CA TYR A 177 1.47 -17.52 6.93
C TYR A 177 1.76 -19.00 6.98
N GLN A 178 2.55 -19.43 7.99
CA GLN A 178 2.86 -20.84 8.19
C GLN A 178 1.70 -21.53 8.93
N MET A 179 1.22 -22.63 8.35
CA MET A 179 0.11 -23.42 8.90
C MET A 179 0.60 -24.66 9.62
N ASN A 180 -0.19 -25.15 10.57
CA ASN A 180 0.14 -26.34 11.37
C ASN A 180 -0.44 -27.63 10.77
N TRP A 181 -0.44 -27.72 9.45
CA TRP A 181 -0.83 -28.92 8.68
C TRP A 181 -0.20 -28.91 7.27
N PRO A 182 -0.18 -30.02 6.51
CA PRO A 182 -0.70 -31.35 6.84
C PRO A 182 0.09 -32.04 7.98
N PRO A 183 -0.37 -33.22 8.46
CA PRO A 183 0.40 -33.98 9.41
C PRO A 183 1.83 -34.26 8.92
N PRO A 184 2.84 -34.28 9.83
CA PRO A 184 2.72 -34.28 11.28
C PRO A 184 2.34 -32.92 11.91
N GLY A 185 2.33 -31.81 11.15
CA GLY A 185 2.16 -30.48 11.70
C GLY A 185 3.47 -29.96 12.34
N ASP A 186 3.35 -29.25 13.46
CA ASP A 186 4.49 -28.71 14.22
C ASP A 186 5.41 -27.76 13.42
N ASP A 187 4.82 -27.00 12.48
CA ASP A 187 5.56 -25.92 11.84
C ASP A 187 5.98 -24.90 12.91
N PRO A 188 7.30 -24.65 13.06
CA PRO A 188 7.80 -23.78 14.13
C PRO A 188 7.38 -22.32 13.99
N SER A 189 6.91 -21.93 12.84
CA SER A 189 6.47 -20.56 12.53
C SER A 189 4.95 -20.40 12.57
N PHE A 190 4.22 -21.49 12.84
CA PHE A 190 2.78 -21.41 13.06
C PHE A 190 2.46 -20.53 14.27
N ASN A 191 1.50 -19.63 14.10
CA ASN A 191 1.02 -18.78 15.18
C ASN A 191 -0.48 -18.47 15.06
N SER A 192 -1.06 -17.98 16.16
CA SER A 192 -2.50 -17.73 16.26
C SER A 192 -3.00 -16.63 15.31
N ASP A 193 -2.17 -15.60 15.03
CA ASP A 193 -2.54 -14.53 14.12
C ASP A 193 -2.67 -15.05 12.67
N GLY A 194 -1.71 -15.87 12.22
CA GLY A 194 -1.73 -16.52 10.91
C GLY A 194 -2.91 -17.47 10.75
N ASN A 195 -3.20 -18.28 11.80
CA ASN A 195 -4.36 -19.16 11.79
C ASN A 195 -5.69 -18.39 11.72
N SER A 196 -5.79 -17.29 12.43
CA SER A 196 -6.97 -16.44 12.41
C SER A 196 -7.13 -15.71 11.07
N ARG A 197 -6.01 -15.28 10.46
CA ARG A 197 -6.00 -14.72 9.10
C ARG A 197 -6.49 -15.74 8.09
N ARG A 198 -6.01 -16.98 8.17
CA ARG A 198 -6.48 -18.12 7.39
C ARG A 198 -8.01 -18.28 7.48
N ASN A 199 -8.55 -18.26 8.70
CA ASN A 199 -9.98 -18.40 8.92
C ASN A 199 -10.77 -17.25 8.26
N SER A 200 -10.23 -16.02 8.29
CA SER A 200 -10.88 -14.86 7.67
C SER A 200 -10.96 -14.95 6.14
N TYR A 201 -10.07 -15.72 5.52
CA TYR A 201 -10.10 -16.04 4.09
C TYR A 201 -10.84 -17.35 3.76
N GLY A 202 -11.18 -18.15 4.77
CA GLY A 202 -11.82 -19.46 4.55
C GLY A 202 -10.89 -20.49 3.92
N VAL A 203 -9.57 -20.37 4.14
CA VAL A 203 -8.56 -21.29 3.56
C VAL A 203 -8.65 -22.65 4.20
N ASN A 204 -8.87 -23.70 3.41
CA ASN A 204 -8.99 -25.09 3.85
C ASN A 204 -7.94 -26.01 3.21
N SER A 205 -7.14 -25.52 2.29
CA SER A 205 -6.04 -26.23 1.65
C SER A 205 -4.87 -25.29 1.40
N ILE A 206 -3.64 -25.85 1.32
CA ILE A 206 -2.40 -25.12 1.05
C ILE A 206 -1.57 -25.90 0.02
N PRO A 207 -0.71 -25.22 -0.80
CA PRO A 207 -0.52 -23.77 -0.82
C PRO A 207 -1.73 -23.04 -1.39
N LEU A 208 -2.02 -21.87 -0.86
CA LEU A 208 -3.03 -20.97 -1.42
C LEU A 208 -2.55 -19.53 -1.28
N SER A 209 -2.57 -18.79 -2.39
CA SER A 209 -2.09 -17.42 -2.44
C SER A 209 -3.17 -16.46 -2.89
N TYR A 210 -3.05 -15.22 -2.44
CA TYR A 210 -3.94 -14.11 -2.77
C TYR A 210 -3.12 -12.92 -3.24
N LEU A 211 -3.62 -12.25 -4.26
CA LEU A 211 -3.08 -10.97 -4.75
C LEU A 211 -4.16 -9.90 -4.55
N ASN A 212 -3.86 -8.88 -3.76
CA ASN A 212 -4.83 -7.83 -3.38
C ASN A 212 -6.16 -8.40 -2.85
N GLY A 213 -6.11 -9.54 -2.15
CA GLY A 213 -7.28 -10.21 -1.58
C GLY A 213 -8.00 -11.18 -2.51
N VAL A 214 -7.55 -11.34 -3.77
CA VAL A 214 -8.12 -12.26 -4.76
C VAL A 214 -7.25 -13.52 -4.86
N ALA A 215 -7.87 -14.70 -4.74
CA ALA A 215 -7.17 -15.98 -4.88
C ALA A 215 -6.48 -16.07 -6.25
N THR A 216 -5.18 -16.36 -6.25
CA THR A 216 -4.33 -16.35 -7.42
C THR A 216 -3.33 -17.50 -7.34
N SER A 217 -3.24 -18.31 -8.38
CA SER A 217 -2.33 -19.45 -8.47
C SER A 217 -1.14 -19.21 -9.41
N THR A 218 -1.21 -18.19 -10.24
CA THR A 218 -0.19 -17.86 -11.23
C THR A 218 0.40 -16.49 -10.93
N PHE A 219 1.72 -16.43 -10.81
CA PHE A 219 2.46 -15.22 -10.58
C PHE A 219 3.52 -15.02 -11.65
N ASN A 220 3.47 -13.88 -12.30
CA ASN A 220 4.46 -13.39 -13.27
C ASN A 220 4.39 -11.86 -13.33
N GLN A 221 5.32 -11.24 -14.06
CA GLN A 221 5.36 -9.77 -14.14
C GLN A 221 4.04 -9.17 -14.63
N ALA A 222 3.41 -9.76 -15.66
CA ALA A 222 2.14 -9.24 -16.18
C ALA A 222 1.02 -9.26 -15.15
N VAL A 223 0.98 -10.24 -14.23
CA VAL A 223 0.02 -10.33 -13.13
C VAL A 223 0.27 -9.22 -12.11
N ILE A 224 1.54 -8.93 -11.79
CA ILE A 224 1.91 -7.83 -10.88
C ILE A 224 1.59 -6.47 -11.50
N ASP A 225 1.97 -6.26 -12.77
CA ASP A 225 1.68 -5.02 -13.49
C ASP A 225 0.18 -4.74 -13.55
N ALA A 226 -0.61 -5.79 -13.78
CA ALA A 226 -2.06 -5.70 -13.80
C ALA A 226 -2.68 -5.45 -12.42
N ALA A 227 -2.04 -5.91 -11.34
CA ALA A 227 -2.47 -5.64 -9.95
C ALA A 227 -2.00 -4.27 -9.44
N SER A 228 -1.03 -3.68 -10.13
CA SER A 228 -0.52 -2.34 -9.83
C SER A 228 -1.43 -1.31 -10.46
N GLY A 229 -1.91 -0.37 -9.67
CA GLY A 229 -2.81 0.68 -10.12
C GLY A 229 -2.53 1.97 -9.38
N GLN A 230 -3.57 2.76 -9.21
CA GLN A 230 -3.55 3.94 -8.36
C GLN A 230 -4.30 3.66 -7.06
N SER A 231 -3.77 4.16 -5.97
CA SER A 231 -4.40 4.07 -4.65
C SER A 231 -4.87 5.45 -4.19
N PRO A 232 -6.06 5.52 -3.54
CA PRO A 232 -6.51 6.75 -2.88
C PRO A 232 -5.94 6.88 -1.45
N PHE A 233 -4.98 6.03 -1.07
CA PHE A 233 -4.32 6.06 0.22
C PHE A 233 -2.81 6.12 0.06
N ASN A 234 -2.17 6.96 0.87
CA ASN A 234 -0.73 6.94 1.07
C ASN A 234 -0.41 6.32 2.42
N LEU A 235 0.46 5.30 2.45
CA LEU A 235 0.92 4.63 3.67
C LEU A 235 2.39 4.92 3.89
N THR A 236 2.73 5.33 5.11
CA THR A 236 4.12 5.55 5.53
C THR A 236 4.38 4.73 6.79
N PRO A 237 4.78 3.45 6.64
CA PRO A 237 5.19 2.62 7.76
C PRO A 237 6.60 2.99 8.24
N TYR A 238 6.81 2.83 9.53
CA TYR A 238 8.12 2.95 10.16
C TYR A 238 8.16 2.04 11.38
N PHE A 239 9.28 1.41 11.66
CA PHE A 239 9.47 0.67 12.90
C PHE A 239 10.94 0.64 13.32
N TYR A 240 11.15 0.38 14.59
CA TYR A 240 12.46 0.21 15.18
C TYR A 240 12.40 -0.70 16.40
N LEU A 241 13.56 -1.22 16.78
CA LEU A 241 13.74 -2.01 17.98
C LEU A 241 14.29 -1.12 19.09
N SER A 242 13.67 -1.14 20.26
CA SER A 242 14.08 -0.47 21.48
C SER A 242 14.21 -1.51 22.57
N GLY A 243 15.44 -1.94 22.89
CA GLY A 243 15.68 -3.10 23.74
C GLY A 243 15.08 -4.36 23.13
N ASP A 244 14.14 -5.00 23.86
CA ASP A 244 13.38 -6.19 23.41
C ASP A 244 12.02 -5.84 22.80
N THR A 245 11.76 -4.58 22.53
CA THR A 245 10.44 -4.10 22.10
C THR A 245 10.49 -3.50 20.71
N ILE A 246 9.69 -4.06 19.78
CA ILE A 246 9.42 -3.44 18.49
C ILE A 246 8.42 -2.31 18.70
N LYS A 247 8.79 -1.13 18.21
CA LYS A 247 7.92 0.05 18.12
C LYS A 247 7.62 0.29 16.66
N ALA A 248 6.37 0.09 16.27
CA ALA A 248 5.90 0.23 14.89
C ALA A 248 4.88 1.35 14.79
N THR A 249 5.02 2.17 13.76
CA THR A 249 4.10 3.26 13.43
C THR A 249 3.72 3.15 11.96
N CYS A 250 2.46 3.41 11.65
CA CYS A 250 2.03 3.63 10.28
C CYS A 250 1.16 4.89 10.23
N THR A 251 1.53 5.81 9.35
CA THR A 251 0.68 6.94 8.97
C THR A 251 -0.05 6.57 7.69
N ALA A 252 -1.38 6.70 7.70
CA ALA A 252 -2.25 6.45 6.56
C ALA A 252 -3.02 7.74 6.23
N GLU A 253 -2.80 8.29 5.04
CA GLU A 253 -3.47 9.49 4.54
C GLU A 253 -4.50 9.07 3.49
N SER A 254 -5.73 9.58 3.59
CA SER A 254 -6.79 9.35 2.61
C SER A 254 -6.95 10.54 1.67
N PHE A 255 -7.13 10.27 0.39
CA PHE A 255 -7.39 11.27 -0.65
C PHE A 255 -8.82 11.21 -1.19
N THR A 256 -9.68 10.39 -0.59
CA THR A 256 -11.08 10.21 -0.99
C THR A 256 -11.97 10.00 0.23
N ASN A 257 -13.27 10.19 0.07
CA ASN A 257 -14.26 9.82 1.07
C ASN A 257 -14.69 8.37 0.89
N MET A 258 -14.79 7.61 1.96
CA MET A 258 -15.25 6.23 1.94
C MET A 258 -16.27 5.96 3.04
N THR A 259 -17.28 5.20 2.69
CA THR A 259 -18.34 4.73 3.61
C THR A 259 -18.11 3.29 4.03
N GLU A 260 -17.24 2.57 3.34
CA GLU A 260 -16.90 1.18 3.64
C GLU A 260 -16.10 1.07 4.95
N ILE A 261 -16.25 -0.06 5.62
CA ILE A 261 -15.45 -0.40 6.79
C ILE A 261 -14.10 -0.94 6.31
N LEU A 262 -13.09 -0.11 6.42
CA LEU A 262 -11.71 -0.47 6.11
C LEU A 262 -10.92 -0.76 7.39
N ARG A 263 -9.86 -1.55 7.23
CA ARG A 263 -8.91 -1.81 8.31
C ARG A 263 -7.49 -1.61 7.84
N LEU A 264 -6.70 -1.00 8.71
CA LEU A 264 -5.26 -0.92 8.59
C LEU A 264 -4.65 -2.12 9.32
N TYR A 265 -3.88 -2.91 8.60
CA TYR A 265 -3.12 -4.03 9.10
C TYR A 265 -1.64 -3.73 9.13
N LEU A 266 -0.96 -4.25 10.12
CA LEU A 266 0.49 -4.23 10.27
C LEU A 266 0.94 -5.65 10.56
N ALA A 267 1.82 -6.20 9.73
CA ALA A 267 2.41 -7.51 9.92
C ALA A 267 3.93 -7.40 9.97
N LEU A 268 4.52 -7.92 11.03
CA LEU A 268 5.97 -8.11 11.11
C LEU A 268 6.32 -9.42 10.43
N THR A 269 7.11 -9.35 9.38
CA THR A 269 7.61 -10.52 8.66
C THR A 269 9.12 -10.67 8.87
N GLU A 270 9.58 -11.90 9.01
CA GLU A 270 11.01 -12.23 8.94
C GLU A 270 11.39 -12.47 7.49
N ASP A 271 12.47 -11.80 7.04
CA ASP A 271 12.83 -11.80 5.62
C ASP A 271 13.24 -13.20 5.15
N PHE A 272 14.00 -13.92 5.97
CA PHE A 272 14.27 -15.35 5.76
C PHE A 272 14.80 -16.03 7.02
N TYR A 273 14.58 -17.33 7.13
CA TYR A 273 15.23 -18.21 8.11
C TYR A 273 15.47 -19.61 7.50
N THR A 274 16.38 -20.37 8.14
CA THR A 274 16.68 -21.76 7.75
C THR A 274 16.11 -22.72 8.78
N TYR A 275 15.39 -23.73 8.31
CA TYR A 275 14.84 -24.81 9.15
C TYR A 275 14.91 -26.15 8.41
N THR A 276 15.55 -27.14 9.05
CA THR A 276 15.76 -28.48 8.49
C THR A 276 14.91 -29.56 9.15
N GLY A 277 14.08 -29.19 10.15
CA GLY A 277 13.21 -30.11 10.87
C GLY A 277 11.86 -30.37 10.22
N GLY A 278 11.57 -29.73 9.06
CA GLY A 278 10.36 -30.00 8.28
C GLY A 278 10.40 -31.36 7.59
N THR A 279 9.25 -31.82 7.09
CA THR A 279 9.12 -33.09 6.36
C THR A 279 9.30 -32.96 4.86
N THR A 280 9.67 -31.78 4.38
CA THR A 280 9.85 -31.45 2.96
C THR A 280 11.30 -31.12 2.64
N SER A 281 11.61 -30.97 1.37
CA SER A 281 12.95 -30.55 0.91
C SER A 281 13.19 -29.04 1.09
N GLN A 282 12.18 -28.25 1.44
CA GLN A 282 12.34 -26.83 1.67
C GLN A 282 13.05 -26.58 3.00
N THR A 283 14.19 -25.91 2.97
CA THR A 283 14.98 -25.58 4.15
C THR A 283 15.12 -24.07 4.40
N THR A 284 14.75 -23.26 3.43
CA THR A 284 14.74 -21.79 3.52
C THR A 284 13.33 -21.29 3.38
N PHE A 285 12.92 -20.45 4.30
CA PHE A 285 11.57 -19.85 4.38
C PHE A 285 11.71 -18.34 4.37
N LYS A 286 10.98 -17.67 3.48
CA LYS A 286 11.05 -16.22 3.26
C LYS A 286 9.72 -15.54 3.56
N TYR A 287 9.78 -14.24 3.91
CA TYR A 287 8.60 -13.39 4.11
C TYR A 287 7.63 -13.90 5.18
N VAL A 288 8.15 -14.59 6.20
CA VAL A 288 7.34 -15.32 7.18
C VAL A 288 6.75 -14.40 8.22
N MET A 289 5.42 -14.36 8.31
CA MET A 289 4.70 -13.57 9.29
C MET A 289 4.96 -14.07 10.70
N ARG A 290 5.53 -13.21 11.55
CA ARG A 290 5.81 -13.48 12.95
C ARG A 290 4.75 -12.93 13.89
N LYS A 291 4.24 -11.74 13.57
CA LYS A 291 3.23 -11.08 14.41
C LYS A 291 2.39 -10.10 13.59
N MET A 292 1.09 -10.09 13.83
CA MET A 292 0.21 -9.00 13.40
C MET A 292 -0.02 -8.01 14.54
N LEU A 293 0.03 -6.72 14.27
CA LEU A 293 -0.01 -5.66 15.27
C LEU A 293 -1.31 -4.84 15.16
N PRO A 294 -2.14 -4.79 16.22
CA PRO A 294 -1.98 -5.50 17.50
C PRO A 294 -2.28 -6.99 17.39
N ASN A 295 -3.06 -7.43 16.41
CA ASN A 295 -3.45 -8.79 16.08
C ASN A 295 -4.03 -8.87 14.66
N TYR A 296 -4.49 -10.06 14.26
CA TYR A 296 -5.07 -10.33 12.93
C TYR A 296 -6.32 -9.50 12.59
N VAL A 297 -6.98 -8.87 13.57
CA VAL A 297 -8.17 -8.04 13.34
C VAL A 297 -7.80 -6.71 12.70
N GLY A 298 -6.58 -6.19 12.95
CA GLY A 298 -6.13 -4.89 12.50
C GLY A 298 -6.81 -3.71 13.22
N THR A 299 -6.60 -2.51 12.72
CA THR A 299 -7.17 -1.27 13.24
C THR A 299 -8.30 -0.80 12.33
N VAL A 300 -9.50 -0.58 12.86
CA VAL A 300 -10.63 -0.04 12.08
C VAL A 300 -10.33 1.42 11.73
N LEU A 301 -10.55 1.76 10.48
CA LEU A 301 -10.54 3.14 9.99
C LEU A 301 -11.99 3.62 9.90
N THR A 302 -12.30 4.69 10.62
CA THR A 302 -13.64 5.27 10.66
C THR A 302 -13.60 6.72 10.20
N ASN A 303 -14.73 7.21 9.65
CA ASN A 303 -14.84 8.60 9.19
C ASN A 303 -13.74 8.94 8.16
N ILE A 304 -13.60 8.07 7.15
CA ILE A 304 -12.58 8.25 6.10
C ILE A 304 -13.07 9.34 5.16
N ASN A 305 -12.48 10.52 5.29
CA ASN A 305 -12.70 11.64 4.38
C ASN A 305 -11.40 11.94 3.63
N ALA A 306 -11.51 12.57 2.46
CA ALA A 306 -10.36 13.18 1.81
C ALA A 306 -9.66 14.11 2.82
N ASP A 307 -8.35 14.04 2.93
CA ASP A 307 -7.51 14.74 3.93
C ASP A 307 -7.45 14.13 5.35
N THR A 308 -8.15 13.03 5.60
CA THR A 308 -8.01 12.35 6.89
C THR A 308 -6.67 11.63 6.98
N THR A 309 -5.97 11.88 8.08
CA THR A 309 -4.73 11.19 8.43
C THR A 309 -4.95 10.33 9.68
N PHE A 310 -4.67 9.05 9.56
CA PHE A 310 -4.69 8.09 10.66
C PHE A 310 -3.25 7.80 11.08
N ILE A 311 -2.98 7.85 12.38
CA ILE A 311 -1.66 7.47 12.94
C ILE A 311 -1.88 6.29 13.87
N THR A 312 -1.22 5.20 13.57
CA THR A 312 -1.28 3.96 14.35
C THR A 312 0.08 3.66 14.95
N ASN A 313 0.17 3.67 16.28
CA ASN A 313 1.36 3.31 17.03
C ASN A 313 1.14 1.98 17.73
N ARG A 314 2.09 1.04 17.61
CA ARG A 314 2.04 -0.28 18.22
C ARG A 314 3.38 -0.63 18.83
N ASN A 315 3.33 -1.18 20.04
CA ASN A 315 4.49 -1.73 20.70
C ASN A 315 4.29 -3.24 20.83
N TYR A 316 5.32 -4.00 20.54
CA TYR A 316 5.31 -5.45 20.71
C TYR A 316 6.59 -5.89 21.39
N LYS A 317 6.44 -6.35 22.63
CA LYS A 317 7.55 -6.93 23.38
C LYS A 317 7.85 -8.33 22.84
N LEU A 318 9.07 -8.53 22.41
CA LEU A 318 9.53 -9.82 21.92
C LEU A 318 9.76 -10.74 23.12
N THR A 319 9.00 -11.81 23.19
CA THR A 319 9.16 -12.83 24.22
C THR A 319 9.82 -14.04 23.59
N TYR A 320 10.99 -14.39 24.12
CA TYR A 320 11.64 -15.65 23.78
C TYR A 320 10.70 -16.81 24.12
N GLY A 321 10.44 -17.69 23.17
CA GLY A 321 9.67 -18.92 23.35
C GLY A 321 8.25 -18.95 22.78
N ASN A 322 7.60 -17.81 22.50
CA ASN A 322 6.23 -17.80 21.99
C ASN A 322 6.11 -17.47 20.48
N VAL A 323 7.19 -17.08 19.84
CA VAL A 323 7.16 -16.63 18.44
C VAL A 323 8.15 -17.39 17.59
N VAL A 324 9.20 -17.94 18.20
CA VAL A 324 10.27 -18.67 17.49
C VAL A 324 10.86 -19.71 18.42
N PRO A 325 11.06 -20.97 18.00
CA PRO A 325 11.85 -21.93 18.72
C PRO A 325 13.23 -21.35 19.05
N SER A 326 13.81 -21.76 20.16
CA SER A 326 15.15 -21.31 20.62
C SER A 326 16.27 -21.51 19.61
N SER A 327 16.03 -22.30 18.56
CA SER A 327 16.93 -22.51 17.42
C SER A 327 16.87 -21.41 16.35
N PHE A 328 15.84 -20.57 16.35
CA PHE A 328 15.73 -19.43 15.46
C PHE A 328 16.21 -18.21 16.20
N ASN A 329 17.43 -17.83 15.94
CA ASN A 329 17.98 -16.60 16.50
C ASN A 329 17.42 -15.41 15.70
N ILE A 330 16.21 -14.96 16.05
CA ILE A 330 15.58 -13.76 15.46
C ILE A 330 16.52 -12.56 15.53
N TRP A 331 17.43 -12.57 16.46
CA TRP A 331 18.37 -11.50 16.79
C TRP A 331 19.77 -11.76 16.26
N GLY A 332 20.01 -12.92 15.77
CA GLY A 332 21.35 -13.36 15.38
C GLY A 332 21.56 -13.24 13.88
N THR A 333 22.02 -12.15 13.44
CA THR A 333 23.05 -12.00 12.45
C THR A 333 22.71 -11.92 10.97
N SER A 334 21.56 -12.37 10.42
CA SER A 334 21.39 -12.31 8.97
C SER A 334 19.95 -12.13 8.46
N ALA A 335 18.94 -12.40 9.26
CA ALA A 335 17.56 -12.16 8.84
C ALA A 335 17.11 -10.79 9.32
N GLY A 336 16.74 -9.94 8.39
CA GLY A 336 16.05 -8.69 8.68
C GLY A 336 14.58 -8.94 8.99
N PHE A 337 13.93 -7.91 9.50
CA PHE A 337 12.48 -7.84 9.57
C PHE A 337 11.96 -6.80 8.61
N THR A 338 10.79 -7.08 8.06
CA THR A 338 10.02 -6.11 7.29
C THR A 338 8.69 -5.88 7.99
N LEU A 339 8.31 -4.62 8.18
CA LEU A 339 6.95 -4.24 8.54
C LEU A 339 6.14 -4.06 7.27
N VAL A 340 5.24 -4.98 7.00
CA VAL A 340 4.27 -4.91 5.91
C VAL A 340 2.98 -4.30 6.44
N THR A 341 2.49 -3.25 5.81
CA THR A 341 1.24 -2.58 6.18
C THR A 341 0.31 -2.52 4.99
N TRP A 342 -1.01 -2.62 5.23
CA TRP A 342 -1.99 -2.48 4.16
C TRP A 342 -3.35 -2.05 4.66
N ILE A 343 -4.13 -1.40 3.77
CA ILE A 343 -5.53 -1.07 3.98
C ILE A 343 -6.39 -2.04 3.18
N GLN A 344 -7.34 -2.67 3.86
CA GLN A 344 -8.22 -3.68 3.27
C GLN A 344 -9.68 -3.51 3.65
N ASN A 345 -10.58 -3.70 2.71
CA ASN A 345 -12.00 -3.88 2.97
C ASN A 345 -12.24 -5.28 3.54
N THR A 346 -12.83 -5.37 4.73
CA THR A 346 -13.02 -6.65 5.42
C THR A 346 -14.06 -7.56 4.77
N SER A 347 -15.02 -6.98 4.05
CA SER A 347 -16.12 -7.71 3.41
C SER A 347 -15.71 -8.26 2.05
N THR A 348 -15.12 -7.42 1.21
CA THR A 348 -14.73 -7.79 -0.16
C THR A 348 -13.34 -8.41 -0.24
N LYS A 349 -12.48 -8.20 0.77
CA LYS A 349 -11.05 -8.51 0.80
C LYS A 349 -10.20 -7.62 -0.12
N GLU A 350 -10.77 -6.66 -0.82
CA GLU A 350 -10.03 -5.70 -1.66
C GLU A 350 -8.97 -4.98 -0.84
N VAL A 351 -7.73 -4.99 -1.33
CA VAL A 351 -6.61 -4.23 -0.77
C VAL A 351 -6.45 -2.94 -1.57
N PHE A 352 -6.58 -1.81 -0.89
CA PHE A 352 -6.48 -0.49 -1.52
C PHE A 352 -5.05 0.02 -1.63
N GLN A 353 -4.19 -0.35 -0.68
CA GLN A 353 -2.78 0.02 -0.66
C GLN A 353 -2.01 -0.92 0.25
N ALA A 354 -0.76 -1.21 -0.11
CA ALA A 354 0.23 -1.77 0.78
C ALA A 354 1.49 -0.88 0.84
N ALA A 355 2.27 -1.02 1.87
CA ALA A 355 3.57 -0.40 2.00
C ALA A 355 4.48 -1.23 2.91
N VAL A 356 5.78 -1.08 2.74
CA VAL A 356 6.78 -1.83 3.49
C VAL A 356 7.82 -0.89 4.10
N ALA A 357 8.29 -1.27 5.30
CA ALA A 357 9.47 -0.68 5.92
C ALA A 357 10.39 -1.81 6.39
N ASN A 358 11.64 -1.74 6.01
CA ASN A 358 12.64 -2.71 6.45
C ASN A 358 13.25 -2.25 7.77
N THR A 359 13.74 -3.21 8.55
CA THR A 359 14.66 -2.83 9.63
C THR A 359 15.75 -1.98 9.02
N PRO A 360 16.01 -0.78 9.55
CA PRO A 360 17.23 -0.08 9.18
C PRO A 360 18.37 -1.07 9.38
N THR A 361 19.10 -1.40 8.31
CA THR A 361 20.34 -2.21 8.40
C THR A 361 21.06 -1.75 9.64
N ALA A 362 21.35 -2.64 10.59
CA ALA A 362 21.81 -2.35 11.96
C ALA A 362 22.73 -1.12 12.09
N GLN A 363 22.23 0.04 11.77
CA GLN A 363 22.49 1.19 12.58
C GLN A 363 21.69 0.86 13.83
N PHE A 364 22.37 0.35 14.84
CA PHE A 364 21.93 0.51 16.21
C PHE A 364 21.17 1.81 16.22
N LEU A 365 19.85 1.76 16.51
CA LEU A 365 19.21 2.99 16.92
C LEU A 365 20.00 3.38 18.14
N ASN A 366 21.01 4.18 17.93
CA ASN A 366 21.46 5.04 18.97
C ASN A 366 20.17 5.63 19.50
N GLU A 367 19.81 5.29 20.71
CA GLU A 367 18.85 6.07 21.47
C GLU A 367 19.11 7.49 21.07
N SER A 368 18.08 8.22 20.67
CA SER A 368 18.31 9.54 20.06
C SER A 368 19.42 10.21 20.81
N ILE A 369 20.58 10.40 20.18
CA ILE A 369 21.75 10.97 20.85
C ILE A 369 21.34 12.28 21.52
N VAL A 370 20.32 12.96 20.91
CA VAL A 370 19.68 14.13 21.51
C VAL A 370 18.37 13.69 22.18
N THR A 371 18.41 13.38 23.47
CA THR A 371 17.30 12.77 24.24
C THR A 371 16.13 13.71 24.50
N SER A 372 16.37 15.04 24.59
CA SER A 372 15.34 16.04 24.88
C SER A 372 14.79 16.76 23.65
N GLY A 373 15.24 16.36 22.45
CA GLY A 373 15.01 17.12 21.22
C GLY A 373 15.83 18.40 21.14
N LEU A 374 15.96 18.94 19.94
CA LEU A 374 16.62 20.23 19.70
C LEU A 374 15.65 21.37 20.05
N GLN A 375 16.05 22.27 20.92
CA GLN A 375 15.31 23.51 21.23
C GLN A 375 16.14 24.72 20.84
N ILE A 376 15.53 25.67 20.15
CA ILE A 376 16.17 26.94 19.76
C ILE A 376 15.41 28.09 20.40
N TYR A 377 16.11 28.93 21.19
CA TYR A 377 15.55 30.09 21.82
C TYR A 377 16.58 31.21 22.06
N PRO A 378 16.11 32.49 22.09
CA PRO A 378 14.80 32.93 21.69
C PRO A 378 14.54 32.68 20.22
N ASN A 379 13.28 32.47 19.86
CA ASN A 379 12.81 32.43 18.50
C ASN A 379 11.44 33.16 18.43
N PRO A 380 11.36 34.36 17.87
CA PRO A 380 12.40 35.06 17.09
C PRO A 380 13.65 35.45 17.89
N ALA A 381 14.80 35.48 17.17
CA ALA A 381 16.10 35.86 17.69
C ALA A 381 16.49 37.27 17.18
N GLU A 382 17.06 38.09 18.04
CA GLU A 382 17.50 39.44 17.72
C GLU A 382 19.04 39.52 17.60
N GLU A 383 19.78 39.34 18.69
CA GLU A 383 21.25 39.40 18.70
C GLU A 383 21.90 38.01 18.65
N PHE A 384 21.29 37.04 19.27
CA PHE A 384 21.75 35.65 19.31
C PHE A 384 20.59 34.68 19.51
N PHE A 385 20.87 33.43 19.30
CA PHE A 385 20.00 32.31 19.73
C PHE A 385 20.84 31.21 20.36
N SER A 386 20.22 30.40 21.18
CA SER A 386 20.81 29.26 21.85
C SER A 386 20.22 27.97 21.36
N LEU A 387 21.08 27.00 21.05
CA LEU A 387 20.72 25.62 20.77
C LEU A 387 20.80 24.82 22.07
N LYS A 388 19.71 24.38 22.60
CA LYS A 388 19.65 23.48 23.76
C LYS A 388 19.46 22.07 23.27
N LEU A 389 20.35 21.17 23.71
CA LEU A 389 20.27 19.76 23.42
C LEU A 389 20.78 18.94 24.63
N GLU A 390 20.35 17.71 24.75
CA GLU A 390 20.81 16.78 25.78
C GLU A 390 21.28 15.51 25.09
N LEU A 391 22.55 15.15 25.29
CA LEU A 391 23.19 14.00 24.66
C LEU A 391 23.14 12.81 25.62
N SER A 392 22.74 11.63 25.13
CA SER A 392 22.78 10.36 25.87
C SER A 392 24.21 9.81 26.00
N GLU A 393 25.09 10.15 25.07
CA GLU A 393 26.49 9.71 25.02
C GLU A 393 27.36 10.81 24.43
N PRO A 394 28.70 10.74 24.57
CA PRO A 394 29.61 11.69 23.91
C PRO A 394 29.43 11.67 22.41
N ALA A 395 29.33 12.85 21.78
CA ALA A 395 29.07 12.97 20.35
C ALA A 395 29.86 14.11 19.70
N ASN A 396 30.22 13.95 18.43
CA ASN A 396 30.63 15.04 17.57
C ASN A 396 29.36 15.77 17.09
N VAL A 397 29.18 16.99 17.62
CA VAL A 397 28.02 17.83 17.27
C VAL A 397 28.49 18.91 16.31
N SER A 398 27.85 18.96 15.15
CA SER A 398 28.05 20.09 14.21
C SER A 398 26.69 20.72 13.91
N TYR A 399 26.66 22.05 13.78
CA TYR A 399 25.48 22.73 13.35
C TYR A 399 25.77 23.73 12.22
N THR A 400 24.74 23.90 11.37
CA THR A 400 24.77 24.79 10.21
C THR A 400 23.49 25.61 10.16
N LEU A 401 23.56 26.80 9.60
CA LEU A 401 22.42 27.61 9.23
C LEU A 401 22.33 27.72 7.70
N SER A 402 21.12 27.54 7.17
CA SER A 402 20.82 27.79 5.77
C SER A 402 19.61 28.70 5.64
N ASP A 403 19.52 29.42 4.53
CA ASP A 403 18.29 30.10 4.13
C ASP A 403 17.26 29.06 3.60
N LEU A 404 16.07 29.52 3.24
CA LEU A 404 14.99 28.65 2.73
C LEU A 404 15.30 28.03 1.35
N SER A 405 16.32 28.51 0.65
CA SER A 405 16.82 27.90 -0.60
C SER A 405 17.83 26.79 -0.36
N GLY A 406 18.24 26.57 0.91
CA GLY A 406 19.26 25.60 1.30
C GLY A 406 20.70 26.12 1.22
N LYS A 407 20.88 27.41 0.87
CA LYS A 407 22.20 28.02 0.85
C LYS A 407 22.72 28.26 2.28
N LEU A 408 23.92 27.77 2.60
CA LEU A 408 24.57 28.02 3.89
C LEU A 408 24.81 29.52 4.06
N VAL A 409 24.37 30.05 5.22
CA VAL A 409 24.56 31.45 5.62
C VAL A 409 25.58 31.60 6.76
N GLN A 410 26.03 30.49 7.33
CA GLN A 410 27.08 30.42 8.34
C GLN A 410 27.94 29.18 8.14
N GLN A 411 29.25 29.27 8.38
CA GLN A 411 30.14 28.12 8.33
C GLN A 411 29.78 27.09 9.40
N PRO A 412 29.92 25.79 9.11
CA PRO A 412 29.65 24.74 10.08
C PRO A 412 30.51 24.89 11.34
N VAL A 413 29.88 24.86 12.50
CA VAL A 413 30.55 24.81 13.80
C VAL A 413 30.53 23.38 14.28
N THR A 414 31.68 22.79 14.60
CA THR A 414 31.81 21.41 15.08
C THR A 414 32.49 21.38 16.43
N GLN A 415 31.91 20.63 17.38
CA GLN A 415 32.46 20.45 18.73
C GLN A 415 32.24 18.99 19.18
N GLN A 416 33.19 18.45 19.91
CA GLN A 416 33.04 17.19 20.61
C GLN A 416 32.45 17.47 22.00
N LEU A 417 31.28 16.96 22.28
CA LEU A 417 30.53 17.19 23.51
C LEU A 417 30.38 15.89 24.32
N PRO A 418 30.54 15.89 25.65
CA PRO A 418 30.27 14.74 26.48
C PRO A 418 28.74 14.47 26.57
N ALA A 419 28.36 13.36 27.16
CA ALA A 419 26.97 13.11 27.52
C ALA A 419 26.42 14.17 28.49
N GLY A 420 25.16 14.53 28.39
CA GLY A 420 24.49 15.52 29.24
C GLY A 420 23.91 16.70 28.50
N LYS A 421 23.53 17.74 29.25
CA LYS A 421 22.90 18.95 28.73
C LYS A 421 23.86 19.95 28.21
N HIS A 422 23.62 20.48 27.02
CA HIS A 422 24.45 21.46 26.34
C HIS A 422 23.63 22.66 25.88
N LEU A 423 24.28 23.82 25.91
CA LEU A 423 23.75 25.08 25.42
C LEU A 423 24.80 25.72 24.52
N LEU A 424 24.56 25.73 23.22
CA LEU A 424 25.43 26.32 22.22
C LEU A 424 24.84 27.64 21.77
N GLN A 425 25.60 28.74 21.91
CA GLN A 425 25.12 30.07 21.55
C GLN A 425 25.65 30.49 20.19
N THR A 426 24.83 31.11 19.38
CA THR A 426 25.17 31.56 18.03
C THR A 426 24.72 33.00 17.84
N SER A 427 25.60 33.86 17.38
CA SER A 427 25.27 35.24 17.03
C SER A 427 24.50 35.35 15.73
N THR A 428 23.55 36.27 15.69
CA THR A 428 22.78 36.65 14.49
C THR A 428 23.32 37.90 13.81
N ALA A 429 24.43 38.46 14.30
CA ALA A 429 24.95 39.79 13.88
C ALA A 429 25.13 39.90 12.36
N GLU A 430 25.61 38.83 11.71
CA GLU A 430 25.86 38.79 10.25
C GLU A 430 24.62 38.33 9.44
N LEU A 431 23.54 37.95 10.09
CA LEU A 431 22.31 37.49 9.43
C LEU A 431 21.39 38.69 9.15
N ARG A 432 20.70 38.65 8.03
CA ARG A 432 19.59 39.57 7.74
C ARG A 432 18.32 39.12 8.47
N ALA A 433 17.40 40.04 8.70
CA ALA A 433 16.05 39.64 9.17
C ALA A 433 15.44 38.66 8.17
N GLY A 434 14.93 37.52 8.68
CA GLY A 434 14.39 36.45 7.82
C GLY A 434 14.22 35.14 8.55
N ILE A 435 13.76 34.12 7.82
CA ILE A 435 13.59 32.73 8.31
C ILE A 435 14.79 31.90 7.83
N TYR A 436 15.36 31.13 8.73
CA TYR A 436 16.47 30.22 8.48
C TYR A 436 16.17 28.83 8.99
N VAL A 437 16.89 27.84 8.46
CA VAL A 437 16.86 26.45 8.92
C VAL A 437 18.17 26.16 9.63
N CYS A 438 18.09 25.85 10.92
CA CYS A 438 19.21 25.35 11.69
C CYS A 438 19.21 23.82 11.63
N SER A 439 20.28 23.22 11.12
CA SER A 439 20.51 21.77 11.09
C SER A 439 21.64 21.42 12.05
N VAL A 440 21.34 20.58 13.03
CA VAL A 440 22.30 20.05 14.01
C VAL A 440 22.53 18.59 13.71
N LYS A 441 23.80 18.24 13.47
CA LYS A 441 24.23 16.85 13.29
C LYS A 441 24.96 16.40 14.55
N ALA A 442 24.48 15.35 15.19
CA ALA A 442 25.14 14.67 16.29
C ALA A 442 25.52 13.26 15.85
N ASN A 443 26.81 12.98 15.68
CA ASN A 443 27.35 11.81 15.00
C ASN A 443 26.69 11.63 13.61
N ASN A 444 25.84 10.59 13.43
CA ASN A 444 25.15 10.32 12.17
C ASN A 444 23.68 10.79 12.16
N GLN A 445 23.19 11.40 13.24
CA GLN A 445 21.79 11.87 13.32
C GLN A 445 21.71 13.37 13.00
N VAL A 446 20.68 13.78 12.27
CA VAL A 446 20.44 15.18 11.88
C VAL A 446 19.10 15.64 12.41
N TYR A 447 19.11 16.78 13.11
CA TYR A 447 17.96 17.46 13.67
C TYR A 447 17.82 18.82 13.01
N THR A 448 16.62 19.20 12.62
CA THR A 448 16.36 20.49 11.97
C THR A 448 15.29 21.27 12.70
N GLN A 449 15.50 22.59 12.82
CA GLN A 449 14.49 23.50 13.38
C GLN A 449 14.57 24.86 12.65
N ARG A 450 13.39 25.47 12.44
CA ARG A 450 13.31 26.83 11.89
C ARG A 450 13.59 27.86 12.97
N ILE A 451 14.30 28.92 12.58
CA ILE A 451 14.54 30.09 13.39
C ILE A 451 14.17 31.35 12.60
N THR A 452 13.52 32.28 13.26
CA THR A 452 13.25 33.63 12.74
C THR A 452 14.22 34.61 13.35
N VAL A 453 14.94 35.34 12.51
CA VAL A 453 15.84 36.43 12.92
C VAL A 453 15.14 37.76 12.68
N ILE A 454 15.13 38.61 13.67
CA ILE A 454 14.61 39.98 13.60
C ILE A 454 15.75 40.96 13.87
N LYS A 455 15.66 42.19 13.36
CA LYS A 455 16.66 43.28 13.57
C LYS A 455 15.92 44.49 14.11
#